data_9c8fff0d415fcf49e0f9320840c26f82
#
_entry.id   9c8fff0d415fcf49e0f9320840c26f82
#
_cell.length_a   1.000
_cell.length_b   1.000
_cell.length_c   1.000
_cell.angle_alpha   90.00
_cell.angle_beta   90.00
_cell.angle_gamma   90.00
#
_symmetry.space_group_name_H-M   'P 1'
#
loop_
_entity.id
_entity.type
_entity.pdbx_description
1 polymer ?
#
loop_
_entity_poly.entity_id
_entity_poly.type
_entity_poly.pdbx_seq_one_letter_code
_entity_poly.pdbx_strand_id
1 'polypeptide(L)'
;MRQTIKEIETNVAYRWFIGYDFSQPIPHFTTLGKNYVRRFRDTQLFESIFLRILEEAVHHGFVKPDVLFIDATHVKASANKHKYVKEIVEEQAKKYQELLDEEINQDRIAHGKKPLEKKTETSKKEVKVSTTDPDCGLFVKGEKERVFAYSFHTACDRNGFVLGAKVTPGNVHDSQVFEDVLNQVRKTFAQPQAVAVDSGYKTPYISKTLLDDQIRPVMPYTRPRTKEGFFKKHEYVYDEYFDCYICPNEQILTYETTNKDGYRIYRSNSQVCRSCPFLKQCTESKDYTKRVSRHIWADYLEEVDHLRHTEENKQIYSKRKETIERVFADMKEKHGMRWTTLRGLEKVTMQAMLVFAAMNLKKMATWLWKSGRQKVNDQNTFGIFIKLLNKLPLLFVQRGSLSAICETDYGLFFLPFLIDIG
;
A
#
# COMPACT_ATOMS: atom_id res chain seq x y z
N MET A 1 26.29 0.12 6.48
CA MET A 1 27.01 0.22 7.80
C MET A 1 28.51 0.32 7.68
N ARG A 2 29.26 -0.66 7.11
CA ARG A 2 30.72 -0.53 7.00
C ARG A 2 31.13 0.67 6.16
N GLN A 3 30.48 0.87 5.02
CA GLN A 3 30.67 2.04 4.15
C GLN A 3 30.42 3.34 4.91
N THR A 4 29.27 3.43 5.61
CA THR A 4 28.88 4.58 6.42
C THR A 4 29.94 4.97 7.46
N ILE A 5 30.47 3.98 8.20
CA ILE A 5 31.52 4.24 9.19
C ILE A 5 32.79 4.81 8.51
N LYS A 6 33.20 4.23 7.37
CA LYS A 6 34.35 4.75 6.61
C LYS A 6 34.13 6.19 6.14
N GLU A 7 32.94 6.51 5.67
CA GLU A 7 32.62 7.89 5.25
C GLU A 7 32.61 8.86 6.41
N ILE A 8 32.11 8.44 7.60
CA ILE A 8 32.20 9.27 8.80
C ILE A 8 33.66 9.48 9.22
N GLU A 9 34.49 8.45 9.14
CA GLU A 9 35.92 8.55 9.48
C GLU A 9 36.66 9.56 8.62
N THR A 10 36.30 9.68 7.34
CA THR A 10 37.02 10.49 6.35
C THR A 10 36.38 11.84 6.04
N ASN A 11 35.09 12.04 6.37
CA ASN A 11 34.37 13.26 6.03
C ASN A 11 34.18 14.17 7.26
N VAL A 12 34.82 15.33 7.22
CA VAL A 12 34.76 16.34 8.29
C VAL A 12 33.33 16.79 8.59
N ALA A 13 32.51 16.99 7.56
CA ALA A 13 31.13 17.43 7.72
C ALA A 13 30.29 16.40 8.47
N TYR A 14 30.52 15.12 8.22
CA TYR A 14 29.82 14.05 8.95
C TYR A 14 30.29 13.95 10.40
N ARG A 15 31.60 14.05 10.66
CA ARG A 15 32.13 14.09 12.02
C ARG A 15 31.55 15.26 12.81
N TRP A 16 31.62 16.44 12.23
CA TRP A 16 31.06 17.65 12.83
C TRP A 16 29.56 17.51 13.11
N PHE A 17 28.82 16.97 12.16
CA PHE A 17 27.36 16.79 12.27
C PHE A 17 26.99 15.88 13.46
N ILE A 18 27.74 14.80 13.70
CA ILE A 18 27.49 13.89 14.82
C ILE A 18 28.25 14.26 16.09
N GLY A 19 28.96 15.39 16.10
CA GLY A 19 29.65 15.92 17.26
C GLY A 19 31.00 15.26 17.59
N TYR A 20 31.59 14.54 16.61
CA TYR A 20 32.90 13.92 16.79
C TYR A 20 34.02 14.84 16.29
N ASP A 21 35.03 15.09 17.10
CA ASP A 21 36.25 15.72 16.66
C ASP A 21 37.22 14.73 15.98
N PHE A 22 38.39 15.22 15.53
CA PHE A 22 39.36 14.36 14.84
C PHE A 22 40.10 13.37 15.76
N SER A 23 40.13 13.65 17.06
CA SER A 23 40.81 12.80 18.03
C SER A 23 39.95 11.63 18.52
N GLN A 24 38.64 11.76 18.39
CA GLN A 24 37.67 10.76 18.84
C GLN A 24 37.53 9.62 17.83
N PRO A 25 37.62 8.36 18.27
CA PRO A 25 37.41 7.21 17.40
C PRO A 25 35.93 7.07 17.07
N ILE A 26 35.62 6.78 15.80
CA ILE A 26 34.25 6.48 15.37
C ILE A 26 33.91 5.04 15.82
N PRO A 27 32.70 4.81 16.37
CA PRO A 27 32.27 3.51 16.83
C PRO A 27 32.28 2.46 15.71
N HIS A 28 32.64 1.23 16.07
CA HIS A 28 32.67 0.14 15.11
C HIS A 28 31.29 -0.18 14.55
N PHE A 29 31.18 -0.59 13.28
CA PHE A 29 29.91 -0.86 12.60
C PHE A 29 29.02 -1.91 13.29
N THR A 30 29.59 -2.80 14.11
CA THR A 30 28.82 -3.80 14.87
C THR A 30 28.06 -3.18 16.06
N THR A 31 28.43 -1.99 16.51
CA THR A 31 27.81 -1.30 17.63
C THR A 31 26.33 -1.09 17.39
N LEU A 32 25.94 -0.71 16.17
CA LEU A 32 24.54 -0.56 15.80
C LEU A 32 23.77 -1.88 15.95
N GLY A 33 24.30 -2.98 15.42
CA GLY A 33 23.64 -4.29 15.52
C GLY A 33 23.47 -4.74 16.98
N LYS A 34 24.47 -4.49 17.83
CA LYS A 34 24.40 -4.77 19.28
C LYS A 34 23.35 -3.90 19.97
N ASN A 35 23.29 -2.60 19.64
CA ASN A 35 22.31 -1.68 20.21
C ASN A 35 20.89 -2.04 19.76
N TYR A 36 20.68 -2.41 18.48
CA TYR A 36 19.39 -2.88 18.01
C TYR A 36 18.89 -4.04 18.88
N VAL A 37 19.69 -5.11 19.02
CA VAL A 37 19.28 -6.30 19.79
C VAL A 37 19.05 -6.01 21.28
N ARG A 38 19.85 -5.13 21.87
CA ARG A 38 19.85 -4.92 23.34
C ARG A 38 18.88 -3.82 23.80
N ARG A 39 18.63 -2.82 22.95
CA ARG A 39 17.94 -1.57 23.38
C ARG A 39 16.71 -1.24 22.56
N PHE A 40 16.72 -1.54 21.26
CA PHE A 40 15.71 -1.03 20.31
C PHE A 40 14.77 -2.10 19.79
N ARG A 41 15.11 -3.36 19.95
CA ARG A 41 14.22 -4.46 19.65
C ARG A 41 12.97 -4.35 20.52
N ASP A 42 11.83 -4.68 19.97
CA ASP A 42 10.53 -4.65 20.65
C ASP A 42 10.11 -3.22 21.13
N THR A 43 10.72 -2.17 20.57
CA THR A 43 10.32 -0.78 20.83
C THR A 43 9.68 -0.15 19.60
N GLN A 44 8.85 0.86 19.80
CA GLN A 44 8.26 1.69 18.74
C GLN A 44 9.17 2.87 18.32
N LEU A 45 10.47 2.80 18.59
CA LEU A 45 11.41 3.90 18.37
C LEU A 45 11.41 4.36 16.90
N PHE A 46 11.44 3.43 15.97
CA PHE A 46 11.55 3.74 14.54
C PHE A 46 10.28 4.39 13.99
N GLU A 47 9.13 3.95 14.46
CA GLU A 47 7.84 4.56 14.16
C GLU A 47 7.75 5.96 14.79
N SER A 48 8.21 6.13 16.03
CA SER A 48 8.27 7.43 16.70
C SER A 48 9.15 8.43 15.96
N ILE A 49 10.30 7.98 15.42
CA ILE A 49 11.18 8.81 14.59
C ILE A 49 10.46 9.26 13.31
N PHE A 50 9.82 8.32 12.61
CA PHE A 50 9.05 8.63 11.42
C PHE A 50 7.94 9.66 11.70
N LEU A 51 7.14 9.42 12.73
CA LEU A 51 6.05 10.32 13.13
C LEU A 51 6.57 11.70 13.53
N ARG A 52 7.68 11.76 14.27
CA ARG A 52 8.25 13.04 14.68
C ARG A 52 8.71 13.92 13.52
N ILE A 53 9.36 13.30 12.52
CA ILE A 53 9.77 14.02 11.31
C ILE A 53 8.54 14.49 10.52
N LEU A 54 7.49 13.67 10.49
CA LEU A 54 6.24 13.99 9.82
C LEU A 54 5.52 15.15 10.51
N GLU A 55 5.46 15.18 11.85
CA GLU A 55 4.92 16.29 12.64
C GLU A 55 5.60 17.62 12.32
N GLU A 56 6.93 17.62 12.21
CA GLU A 56 7.66 18.84 11.85
C GLU A 56 7.36 19.29 10.41
N ALA A 57 7.22 18.34 9.46
CA ALA A 57 6.82 18.68 8.10
C ALA A 57 5.39 19.28 8.04
N VAL A 58 4.49 18.79 8.91
CA VAL A 58 3.14 19.35 9.10
C VAL A 58 3.22 20.76 9.69
N HIS A 59 4.03 20.95 10.76
CA HIS A 59 4.22 22.25 11.41
C HIS A 59 4.72 23.32 10.42
N HIS A 60 5.57 22.93 9.47
CA HIS A 60 6.03 23.82 8.39
C HIS A 60 5.03 23.98 7.23
N GLY A 61 3.86 23.38 7.30
CA GLY A 61 2.82 23.47 6.27
C GLY A 61 3.15 22.76 4.95
N PHE A 62 4.11 21.85 4.96
CA PHE A 62 4.56 21.13 3.76
C PHE A 62 3.68 19.93 3.43
N VAL A 63 3.01 19.35 4.41
CA VAL A 63 2.12 18.20 4.24
C VAL A 63 0.71 18.67 3.87
N LYS A 64 0.12 18.03 2.85
CA LYS A 64 -1.21 18.31 2.32
C LYS A 64 -2.03 17.02 2.24
N PRO A 65 -2.63 16.55 3.35
CA PRO A 65 -3.27 15.23 3.44
C PRO A 65 -4.68 15.18 2.84
N ASP A 66 -5.14 16.24 2.17
CA ASP A 66 -6.44 16.34 1.51
C ASP A 66 -6.62 15.33 0.36
N VAL A 67 -5.54 14.99 -0.35
CA VAL A 67 -5.51 13.95 -1.37
C VAL A 67 -4.40 12.96 -1.04
N LEU A 68 -4.77 11.68 -0.92
CA LEU A 68 -3.82 10.59 -0.70
C LEU A 68 -3.56 9.82 -1.99
N PHE A 69 -2.33 9.38 -2.14
CA PHE A 69 -1.91 8.43 -3.16
C PHE A 69 -1.45 7.15 -2.44
N ILE A 70 -2.19 6.06 -2.63
CA ILE A 70 -1.87 4.77 -2.00
C ILE A 70 -1.47 3.78 -3.07
N ASP A 71 -0.35 3.10 -2.84
CA ASP A 71 0.17 2.09 -3.75
C ASP A 71 1.11 1.14 -3.00
N ALA A 72 1.49 0.04 -3.64
CA ALA A 72 2.43 -0.91 -3.10
C ALA A 72 3.61 -1.15 -4.03
N THR A 73 4.76 -1.44 -3.43
CA THR A 73 5.93 -1.84 -4.19
C THR A 73 6.64 -3.00 -3.52
N HIS A 74 7.27 -3.86 -4.33
CA HIS A 74 7.97 -5.04 -3.83
C HIS A 74 9.46 -4.77 -3.68
N VAL A 75 10.00 -5.22 -2.54
CA VAL A 75 11.42 -5.22 -2.19
C VAL A 75 11.87 -6.67 -2.09
N LYS A 76 12.91 -7.05 -2.85
CA LYS A 76 13.41 -8.43 -2.85
C LYS A 76 13.96 -8.80 -1.47
N ALA A 77 13.53 -9.95 -0.95
CA ALA A 77 13.97 -10.47 0.33
C ALA A 77 15.38 -11.08 0.24
N SER A 78 16.07 -11.12 1.39
CA SER A 78 17.33 -11.85 1.55
C SER A 78 17.11 -13.37 1.62
N ALA A 79 16.45 -13.93 0.61
CA ALA A 79 16.02 -15.31 0.54
C ALA A 79 16.47 -15.98 -0.75
N ASN A 80 16.89 -17.25 -0.65
CA ASN A 80 17.24 -18.05 -1.82
C ASN A 80 15.96 -18.59 -2.48
N LYS A 81 15.74 -18.26 -3.75
CA LYS A 81 14.54 -18.66 -4.51
C LYS A 81 14.38 -20.18 -4.69
N HIS A 82 15.46 -20.96 -4.50
CA HIS A 82 15.46 -22.41 -4.65
C HIS A 82 15.36 -23.15 -3.31
N LYS A 83 15.47 -22.45 -2.17
CA LYS A 83 15.37 -23.02 -0.82
C LYS A 83 14.02 -22.67 -0.21
N TYR A 84 13.05 -23.56 -0.40
CA TYR A 84 11.69 -23.39 0.13
C TYR A 84 11.09 -24.75 0.51
N VAL A 85 10.15 -24.70 1.39
CA VAL A 85 9.23 -25.80 1.72
C VAL A 85 7.83 -25.44 1.22
N LYS A 86 7.01 -26.46 0.96
CA LYS A 86 5.60 -26.25 0.63
C LYS A 86 4.81 -26.48 1.92
N GLU A 87 4.03 -25.49 2.28
CA GLU A 87 3.19 -25.54 3.48
C GLU A 87 1.72 -25.33 3.08
N ILE A 88 0.84 -26.04 3.78
CA ILE A 88 -0.59 -25.85 3.64
C ILE A 88 -0.99 -24.77 4.64
N VAL A 89 -1.40 -23.61 4.15
CA VAL A 89 -1.83 -22.47 4.95
C VAL A 89 -3.32 -22.27 4.75
N GLU A 90 -4.03 -21.98 5.80
CA GLU A 90 -5.43 -21.56 5.73
C GLU A 90 -5.52 -20.19 5.05
N GLU A 91 -6.43 -20.05 4.10
CA GLU A 91 -6.69 -18.72 3.52
C GLU A 91 -7.30 -17.83 4.59
N GLN A 92 -6.67 -16.67 4.82
CA GLN A 92 -7.24 -15.69 5.72
C GLN A 92 -8.55 -15.16 5.13
N ALA A 93 -9.62 -15.19 5.93
CA ALA A 93 -10.87 -14.56 5.56
C ALA A 93 -10.63 -13.07 5.25
N LYS A 94 -11.32 -12.56 4.26
CA LYS A 94 -11.30 -11.11 3.95
C LYS A 94 -11.85 -10.37 5.17
N LYS A 95 -11.26 -9.24 5.55
CA LYS A 95 -11.71 -8.45 6.71
C LYS A 95 -13.19 -8.08 6.65
N TYR A 96 -13.72 -7.92 5.43
CA TYR A 96 -15.11 -7.58 5.17
C TYR A 96 -16.01 -8.79 4.89
N GLN A 97 -15.53 -10.03 5.15
CA GLN A 97 -16.27 -11.24 4.78
C GLN A 97 -17.60 -11.34 5.53
N GLU A 98 -17.62 -10.96 6.80
CA GLU A 98 -18.86 -11.00 7.59
C GLU A 98 -19.91 -10.03 7.03
N LEU A 99 -19.51 -8.80 6.73
CA LEU A 99 -20.40 -7.81 6.11
C LEU A 99 -20.90 -8.31 4.74
N LEU A 100 -20.02 -8.88 3.93
CA LEU A 100 -20.37 -9.42 2.62
C LEU A 100 -21.37 -10.59 2.77
N ASP A 101 -21.15 -11.50 3.71
CA ASP A 101 -22.01 -12.66 3.95
C ASP A 101 -23.41 -12.21 4.41
N GLU A 102 -23.48 -11.19 5.26
CA GLU A 102 -24.76 -10.62 5.71
C GLU A 102 -25.53 -9.99 4.53
N GLU A 103 -24.90 -9.15 3.74
CA GLU A 103 -25.54 -8.50 2.59
C GLU A 103 -25.91 -9.53 1.50
N ILE A 104 -25.11 -10.56 1.26
CA ILE A 104 -25.48 -11.68 0.37
C ILE A 104 -26.74 -12.37 0.86
N ASN A 105 -26.84 -12.65 2.16
CA ASN A 105 -28.00 -13.33 2.70
C ASN A 105 -29.27 -12.47 2.65
N GLN A 106 -29.14 -11.16 2.91
CA GLN A 106 -30.25 -10.21 2.73
C GLN A 106 -30.71 -10.16 1.26
N ASP A 107 -29.78 -10.09 0.31
CA ASP A 107 -30.08 -10.09 -1.12
C ASP A 107 -30.78 -11.38 -1.55
N ARG A 108 -30.31 -12.54 -1.08
CA ARG A 108 -30.93 -13.84 -1.38
C ARG A 108 -32.35 -13.94 -0.83
N ILE A 109 -32.57 -13.47 0.39
CA ILE A 109 -33.92 -13.46 1.04
C ILE A 109 -34.87 -12.56 0.23
N ALA A 110 -34.42 -11.37 -0.18
CA ALA A 110 -35.18 -10.46 -1.02
C ALA A 110 -35.63 -11.10 -2.34
N HIS A 111 -34.81 -12.00 -2.89
CA HIS A 111 -35.12 -12.77 -4.12
C HIS A 111 -35.79 -14.14 -3.83
N GLY A 112 -36.29 -14.39 -2.61
CA GLY A 112 -36.98 -15.63 -2.27
C GLY A 112 -36.06 -16.86 -2.23
N LYS A 113 -34.74 -16.69 -2.06
CA LYS A 113 -33.77 -17.78 -1.95
C LYS A 113 -33.38 -18.02 -0.49
N LYS A 114 -33.01 -19.25 -0.17
CA LYS A 114 -32.51 -19.59 1.17
C LYS A 114 -31.17 -18.92 1.42
N PRO A 115 -30.88 -18.44 2.66
CA PRO A 115 -29.56 -17.97 3.03
C PRO A 115 -28.47 -19.03 2.75
N LEU A 116 -27.25 -18.57 2.52
CA LEU A 116 -26.11 -19.48 2.43
C LEU A 116 -25.68 -19.87 3.84
N GLU A 117 -25.46 -21.18 4.02
CA GLU A 117 -24.86 -21.68 5.27
C GLU A 117 -23.41 -21.20 5.39
N LYS A 118 -23.03 -20.70 6.56
CA LYS A 118 -21.64 -20.35 6.84
C LYS A 118 -20.81 -21.63 6.77
N LYS A 119 -19.94 -21.72 5.77
CA LYS A 119 -18.93 -22.79 5.75
C LYS A 119 -17.90 -22.49 6.84
N THR A 120 -17.83 -23.37 7.83
CA THR A 120 -16.81 -23.36 8.89
C THR A 120 -15.43 -23.82 8.39
N GLU A 121 -15.35 -24.37 7.19
CA GLU A 121 -14.08 -24.86 6.63
C GLU A 121 -13.36 -23.72 5.92
N THR A 122 -12.23 -23.29 6.50
CA THR A 122 -11.27 -22.41 5.84
C THR A 122 -10.66 -23.13 4.62
N SER A 123 -10.67 -22.49 3.47
CA SER A 123 -10.01 -23.05 2.29
C SER A 123 -8.49 -23.16 2.55
N LYS A 124 -7.91 -24.31 2.27
CA LYS A 124 -6.49 -24.57 2.43
C LYS A 124 -5.76 -24.37 1.13
N LYS A 125 -4.68 -23.61 1.17
CA LYS A 125 -3.84 -23.32 0.00
C LYS A 125 -2.40 -23.75 0.24
N GLU A 126 -1.80 -24.44 -0.72
CA GLU A 126 -0.37 -24.74 -0.71
C GLU A 126 0.42 -23.47 -1.08
N VAL A 127 1.29 -23.03 -0.20
CA VAL A 127 2.19 -21.89 -0.42
C VAL A 127 3.64 -22.32 -0.29
N LYS A 128 4.52 -21.62 -1.02
CA LYS A 128 5.97 -21.81 -0.89
C LYS A 128 6.51 -20.86 0.16
N VAL A 129 7.08 -21.40 1.22
CA VAL A 129 7.69 -20.65 2.32
C VAL A 129 9.21 -20.78 2.23
N SER A 130 9.93 -19.66 2.27
CA SER A 130 11.39 -19.67 2.22
C SER A 130 11.97 -20.24 3.51
N THR A 131 12.91 -21.18 3.40
CA THR A 131 13.65 -21.70 4.58
C THR A 131 14.69 -20.72 5.11
N THR A 132 15.04 -19.70 4.33
CA THR A 132 16.05 -18.70 4.68
C THR A 132 15.44 -17.48 5.39
N ASP A 133 14.23 -17.10 4.99
CA ASP A 133 13.47 -15.99 5.53
C ASP A 133 11.97 -16.35 5.47
N PRO A 134 11.42 -17.01 6.51
CA PRO A 134 10.05 -17.51 6.50
C PRO A 134 8.98 -16.42 6.41
N ASP A 135 9.30 -15.21 6.87
CA ASP A 135 8.37 -14.08 6.91
C ASP A 135 8.17 -13.43 5.54
N CYS A 136 9.02 -13.72 4.55
CA CYS A 136 8.81 -13.19 3.21
C CYS A 136 7.81 -14.03 2.41
N GLY A 137 7.16 -13.41 1.42
CA GLY A 137 6.21 -14.08 0.53
C GLY A 137 6.75 -14.28 -0.88
N LEU A 138 6.29 -15.32 -1.57
CA LEU A 138 6.62 -15.53 -2.98
C LEU A 138 5.79 -14.58 -3.84
N PHE A 139 6.43 -13.53 -4.34
CA PHE A 139 5.86 -12.61 -5.31
C PHE A 139 5.97 -13.17 -6.72
N VAL A 140 4.87 -13.10 -7.47
CA VAL A 140 4.80 -13.56 -8.86
C VAL A 140 4.27 -12.43 -9.74
N LYS A 141 5.09 -11.97 -10.69
CA LYS A 141 4.70 -10.98 -11.68
C LYS A 141 4.79 -11.56 -13.09
N GLY A 142 3.63 -11.85 -13.67
CA GLY A 142 3.55 -12.53 -14.95
C GLY A 142 4.19 -13.92 -14.90
N GLU A 143 4.67 -14.39 -16.05
CA GLU A 143 5.25 -15.74 -16.16
C GLU A 143 6.73 -15.80 -15.76
N LYS A 144 7.44 -14.68 -15.82
CA LYS A 144 8.91 -14.64 -15.76
C LYS A 144 9.49 -14.28 -14.41
N GLU A 145 8.79 -13.45 -13.62
CA GLU A 145 9.33 -12.97 -12.35
C GLU A 145 8.69 -13.71 -11.17
N ARG A 146 9.49 -14.56 -10.51
CA ARG A 146 9.13 -15.27 -9.27
C ARG A 146 10.26 -15.08 -8.26
N VAL A 147 10.02 -14.25 -7.25
CA VAL A 147 11.01 -13.92 -6.24
C VAL A 147 10.38 -13.86 -4.85
N PHE A 148 11.14 -14.23 -3.83
CA PHE A 148 10.75 -13.94 -2.46
C PHE A 148 10.91 -12.45 -2.20
N ALA A 149 9.88 -11.81 -1.68
CA ALA A 149 9.82 -10.37 -1.48
C ALA A 149 8.96 -9.99 -0.28
N TYR A 150 9.10 -8.74 0.13
CA TYR A 150 8.16 -8.03 0.98
C TYR A 150 7.41 -6.99 0.15
N SER A 151 6.14 -6.75 0.46
CA SER A 151 5.33 -5.69 -0.12
C SER A 151 5.29 -4.49 0.82
N PHE A 152 5.59 -3.30 0.29
CA PHE A 152 5.60 -2.04 1.01
C PHE A 152 4.39 -1.23 0.56
N HIS A 153 3.31 -1.30 1.33
CA HIS A 153 2.09 -0.55 1.10
C HIS A 153 2.26 0.84 1.71
N THR A 154 2.14 1.88 0.91
CA THR A 154 2.53 3.23 1.29
C THR A 154 1.45 4.23 0.90
N ALA A 155 1.15 5.15 1.78
CA ALA A 155 0.34 6.33 1.50
C ALA A 155 1.21 7.58 1.51
N CYS A 156 1.10 8.42 0.49
CA CYS A 156 1.71 9.74 0.46
C CYS A 156 0.69 10.82 0.10
N ASP A 157 1.02 12.07 0.45
CA ASP A 157 0.23 13.23 0.09
C ASP A 157 0.54 13.73 -1.34
N ARG A 158 -0.14 14.81 -1.76
CA ARG A 158 0.09 15.42 -3.08
C ARG A 158 1.50 16.00 -3.28
N ASN A 159 2.21 16.25 -2.20
CA ASN A 159 3.58 16.74 -2.20
C ASN A 159 4.60 15.58 -2.14
N GLY A 160 4.14 14.33 -2.01
CA GLY A 160 4.93 13.12 -1.92
C GLY A 160 5.64 12.97 -0.57
N PHE A 161 5.11 13.54 0.52
CA PHE A 161 5.46 13.14 1.87
C PHE A 161 4.79 11.82 2.20
N VAL A 162 5.55 10.86 2.71
CA VAL A 162 5.00 9.60 3.17
C VAL A 162 4.28 9.82 4.49
N LEU A 163 2.99 9.49 4.54
CA LEU A 163 2.12 9.70 5.70
C LEU A 163 1.89 8.42 6.50
N GLY A 164 1.97 7.28 5.85
CA GLY A 164 1.80 5.98 6.47
C GLY A 164 2.34 4.87 5.58
N ALA A 165 2.76 3.78 6.21
CA ALA A 165 3.24 2.61 5.48
C ALA A 165 3.06 1.33 6.29
N LYS A 166 2.78 0.23 5.60
CA LYS A 166 2.71 -1.11 6.16
C LYS A 166 3.50 -2.10 5.31
N VAL A 167 4.32 -2.91 5.96
CA VAL A 167 5.08 -3.98 5.29
C VAL A 167 4.38 -5.31 5.50
N THR A 168 4.29 -6.10 4.44
CA THR A 168 3.70 -7.45 4.48
C THR A 168 4.55 -8.44 3.69
N PRO A 169 4.34 -9.76 3.85
CA PRO A 169 4.86 -10.75 2.91
C PRO A 169 4.43 -10.41 1.47
N GLY A 170 5.31 -10.64 0.49
CA GLY A 170 5.08 -10.23 -0.91
C GLY A 170 3.98 -10.98 -1.66
N ASN A 171 3.36 -11.99 -1.04
CA ASN A 171 2.21 -12.73 -1.57
C ASN A 171 0.87 -12.23 -1.04
N VAL A 172 0.85 -11.23 -0.17
CA VAL A 172 -0.37 -10.58 0.31
C VAL A 172 -0.88 -9.62 -0.77
N HIS A 173 -2.16 -9.72 -1.10
CA HIS A 173 -2.76 -8.85 -2.13
C HIS A 173 -2.96 -7.43 -1.59
N ASP A 174 -2.66 -6.43 -2.41
CA ASP A 174 -2.66 -5.02 -2.02
C ASP A 174 -4.01 -4.55 -1.45
N SER A 175 -5.12 -5.04 -2.00
CA SER A 175 -6.47 -4.70 -1.54
C SER A 175 -6.78 -5.14 -0.10
N GLN A 176 -6.06 -6.14 0.45
CA GLN A 176 -6.26 -6.61 1.82
C GLN A 176 -5.63 -5.68 2.87
N VAL A 177 -4.67 -4.86 2.44
CA VAL A 177 -3.89 -3.97 3.31
C VAL A 177 -4.35 -2.51 3.19
N PHE A 178 -5.20 -2.23 2.21
CA PHE A 178 -5.66 -0.87 1.91
C PHE A 178 -6.23 -0.14 3.14
N GLU A 179 -7.16 -0.77 3.85
CA GLU A 179 -7.77 -0.17 5.05
C GLU A 179 -6.77 0.10 6.16
N ASP A 180 -5.79 -0.80 6.35
CA ASP A 180 -4.79 -0.63 7.41
C ASP A 180 -3.97 0.63 7.16
N VAL A 181 -3.56 0.85 5.90
CA VAL A 181 -2.81 2.04 5.50
C VAL A 181 -3.68 3.30 5.58
N LEU A 182 -4.92 3.23 5.10
CA LEU A 182 -5.84 4.37 5.18
C LEU A 182 -6.15 4.75 6.64
N ASN A 183 -6.43 3.77 7.48
CA ASN A 183 -6.71 3.98 8.90
C ASN A 183 -5.49 4.47 9.68
N GLN A 184 -4.28 4.06 9.31
CA GLN A 184 -3.05 4.61 9.88
C GLN A 184 -2.95 6.13 9.62
N VAL A 185 -3.23 6.56 8.39
CA VAL A 185 -3.25 7.99 8.04
C VAL A 185 -4.37 8.73 8.78
N ARG A 186 -5.58 8.15 8.84
CA ARG A 186 -6.74 8.75 9.54
C ARG A 186 -6.53 8.94 11.04
N LYS A 187 -5.72 8.11 11.68
CA LYS A 187 -5.37 8.28 13.11
C LYS A 187 -4.52 9.51 13.37
N THR A 188 -3.74 9.94 12.38
CA THR A 188 -2.77 11.05 12.51
C THR A 188 -3.32 12.33 11.89
N PHE A 189 -4.12 12.21 10.81
CA PHE A 189 -4.65 13.32 10.04
C PHE A 189 -6.18 13.28 9.96
N ALA A 190 -6.77 14.41 9.54
CA ALA A 190 -8.17 14.42 9.17
C ALA A 190 -8.46 13.48 7.98
N GLN A 191 -9.73 13.13 7.81
CA GLN A 191 -10.17 12.31 6.69
C GLN A 191 -9.79 12.97 5.35
N PRO A 192 -9.19 12.24 4.40
CA PRO A 192 -8.85 12.77 3.10
C PRO A 192 -10.13 13.04 2.27
N GLN A 193 -10.08 14.02 1.39
CA GLN A 193 -11.15 14.31 0.45
C GLN A 193 -11.15 13.34 -0.74
N ALA A 194 -9.96 12.89 -1.16
CA ALA A 194 -9.80 11.96 -2.27
C ALA A 194 -8.65 10.97 -2.02
N VAL A 195 -8.81 9.75 -2.57
CA VAL A 195 -7.79 8.70 -2.53
C VAL A 195 -7.55 8.16 -3.93
N ALA A 196 -6.32 8.32 -4.41
CA ALA A 196 -5.88 7.82 -5.71
C ALA A 196 -5.12 6.50 -5.55
N VAL A 197 -5.61 5.46 -6.24
CA VAL A 197 -5.04 4.11 -6.21
C VAL A 197 -4.87 3.55 -7.62
N ASP A 198 -4.14 2.43 -7.74
CA ASP A 198 -4.02 1.72 -9.02
C ASP A 198 -5.16 0.72 -9.26
N SER A 199 -5.10 0.00 -10.38
CA SER A 199 -6.11 -0.99 -10.75
C SER A 199 -6.18 -2.19 -9.81
N GLY A 200 -5.11 -2.51 -9.09
CA GLY A 200 -5.05 -3.61 -8.13
C GLY A 200 -5.94 -3.39 -6.91
N TYR A 201 -6.22 -2.12 -6.59
CA TYR A 201 -7.11 -1.73 -5.50
C TYR A 201 -8.57 -1.56 -5.94
N LYS A 202 -8.88 -1.61 -7.24
CA LYS A 202 -10.26 -1.45 -7.72
C LYS A 202 -11.09 -2.69 -7.45
N THR A 203 -11.60 -2.79 -6.25
CA THR A 203 -12.51 -3.86 -5.79
C THR A 203 -13.86 -3.27 -5.39
N PRO A 204 -14.96 -4.05 -5.42
CA PRO A 204 -16.26 -3.58 -4.97
C PRO A 204 -16.22 -3.06 -3.53
N TYR A 205 -15.49 -3.75 -2.66
CA TYR A 205 -15.36 -3.39 -1.25
C TYR A 205 -14.66 -2.05 -1.05
N ILE A 206 -13.50 -1.82 -1.68
CA ILE A 206 -12.76 -0.56 -1.55
C ILE A 206 -13.58 0.61 -2.13
N SER A 207 -14.29 0.37 -3.24
CA SER A 207 -15.19 1.37 -3.83
C SER A 207 -16.31 1.74 -2.87
N LYS A 208 -16.97 0.74 -2.25
CA LYS A 208 -17.99 0.94 -1.22
C LYS A 208 -17.43 1.71 -0.03
N THR A 209 -16.32 1.26 0.55
CA THR A 209 -15.69 1.89 1.74
C THR A 209 -15.40 3.37 1.50
N LEU A 210 -14.81 3.71 0.35
CA LEU A 210 -14.48 5.11 0.05
C LEU A 210 -15.74 5.97 -0.14
N LEU A 211 -16.74 5.48 -0.85
CA LEU A 211 -17.95 6.24 -1.12
C LEU A 211 -18.84 6.38 0.13
N ASP A 212 -18.98 5.33 0.93
CA ASP A 212 -19.70 5.37 2.21
C ASP A 212 -19.05 6.37 3.19
N ASP A 213 -17.73 6.44 3.18
CA ASP A 213 -16.95 7.40 3.97
C ASP A 213 -16.90 8.81 3.33
N GLN A 214 -17.61 9.06 2.24
CA GLN A 214 -17.61 10.33 1.51
C GLN A 214 -16.21 10.75 1.01
N ILE A 215 -15.35 9.80 0.73
CA ILE A 215 -14.03 10.01 0.14
C ILE A 215 -14.13 9.77 -1.37
N ARG A 216 -13.72 10.74 -2.16
CA ARG A 216 -13.67 10.61 -3.62
C ARG A 216 -12.68 9.53 -4.06
N PRO A 217 -13.14 8.44 -4.68
CA PRO A 217 -12.25 7.43 -5.25
C PRO A 217 -11.68 7.91 -6.59
N VAL A 218 -10.37 7.82 -6.74
CA VAL A 218 -9.66 8.15 -7.98
C VAL A 218 -8.97 6.89 -8.49
N MET A 219 -9.66 6.14 -9.35
CA MET A 219 -9.24 4.83 -9.82
C MET A 219 -9.20 4.76 -11.35
N PRO A 220 -8.29 3.95 -11.94
CA PRO A 220 -8.23 3.78 -13.39
C PRO A 220 -9.33 2.85 -13.89
N TYR A 221 -9.56 2.90 -15.18
CA TYR A 221 -10.43 1.92 -15.83
C TYR A 221 -9.75 0.56 -15.91
N THR A 222 -10.48 -0.46 -15.52
CA THR A 222 -10.10 -1.85 -15.74
C THR A 222 -10.98 -2.45 -16.81
N ARG A 223 -10.39 -2.71 -17.99
CA ARG A 223 -11.13 -3.30 -19.11
C ARG A 223 -11.56 -4.74 -18.76
N PRO A 224 -12.85 -5.07 -18.81
CA PRO A 224 -13.31 -6.44 -18.64
C PRO A 224 -12.68 -7.35 -19.70
N ARG A 225 -12.20 -8.51 -19.30
CA ARG A 225 -11.67 -9.52 -20.22
C ARG A 225 -12.83 -10.26 -20.86
N THR A 226 -12.93 -10.19 -22.16
CA THR A 226 -13.91 -10.94 -22.95
C THR A 226 -13.15 -11.74 -24.00
N LYS A 227 -13.58 -12.98 -24.25
CA LYS A 227 -13.03 -13.81 -25.32
C LYS A 227 -13.27 -13.12 -26.67
N GLU A 228 -12.29 -13.19 -27.56
CA GLU A 228 -12.42 -12.60 -28.90
C GLU A 228 -13.62 -13.22 -29.65
N GLY A 229 -14.37 -12.38 -30.33
CA GLY A 229 -15.60 -12.79 -31.04
C GLY A 229 -16.85 -12.91 -30.17
N PHE A 230 -16.73 -12.67 -28.84
CA PHE A 230 -17.88 -12.71 -27.92
C PHE A 230 -18.35 -11.30 -27.55
N PHE A 231 -19.67 -11.18 -27.33
CA PHE A 231 -20.28 -9.96 -26.80
C PHE A 231 -19.61 -9.51 -25.50
N LYS A 232 -19.31 -8.22 -25.43
CA LYS A 232 -18.68 -7.60 -24.26
C LYS A 232 -19.73 -7.34 -23.16
N LYS A 233 -19.27 -7.18 -21.93
CA LYS A 233 -20.16 -6.98 -20.77
C LYS A 233 -21.13 -5.81 -20.95
N HIS A 234 -20.71 -4.72 -21.56
CA HIS A 234 -21.53 -3.51 -21.76
C HIS A 234 -22.59 -3.66 -22.84
N GLU A 235 -22.56 -4.73 -23.65
CA GLU A 235 -23.60 -5.03 -24.64
C GLU A 235 -24.79 -5.76 -24.00
N TYR A 236 -24.68 -6.16 -22.73
CA TYR A 236 -25.78 -6.64 -21.91
C TYR A 236 -26.22 -5.49 -21.02
N VAL A 237 -27.45 -4.98 -21.25
CA VAL A 237 -27.98 -3.82 -20.51
C VAL A 237 -28.66 -4.32 -19.24
N TYR A 238 -28.29 -3.76 -18.09
CA TYR A 238 -28.97 -4.02 -16.83
C TYR A 238 -30.16 -3.11 -16.67
N ASP A 239 -31.33 -3.69 -16.41
CA ASP A 239 -32.54 -2.98 -16.05
C ASP A 239 -32.71 -3.08 -14.53
N GLU A 240 -32.54 -1.94 -13.85
CA GLU A 240 -32.60 -1.84 -12.40
C GLU A 240 -34.02 -2.01 -11.87
N TYR A 241 -35.03 -1.55 -12.62
CA TYR A 241 -36.43 -1.60 -12.19
C TYR A 241 -36.94 -3.05 -12.17
N PHE A 242 -36.62 -3.83 -13.21
CA PHE A 242 -37.01 -5.25 -13.32
C PHE A 242 -35.98 -6.23 -12.76
N ASP A 243 -34.86 -5.73 -12.28
CA ASP A 243 -33.72 -6.55 -11.82
C ASP A 243 -33.38 -7.68 -12.80
N CYS A 244 -33.11 -7.32 -14.04
CA CYS A 244 -32.80 -8.27 -15.11
C CYS A 244 -31.72 -7.71 -16.06
N TYR A 245 -31.15 -8.59 -16.86
CA TYR A 245 -30.30 -8.17 -17.98
C TYR A 245 -31.04 -8.38 -19.31
N ILE A 246 -30.85 -7.44 -20.23
CA ILE A 246 -31.30 -7.52 -21.60
C ILE A 246 -30.09 -7.87 -22.48
N CYS A 247 -30.16 -8.95 -23.27
CA CYS A 247 -29.09 -9.35 -24.16
C CYS A 247 -29.12 -8.58 -25.49
N PRO A 248 -28.05 -8.63 -26.33
CA PRO A 248 -28.05 -7.98 -27.65
C PRO A 248 -29.15 -8.41 -28.62
N ASN A 249 -29.82 -9.52 -28.35
CA ASN A 249 -31.02 -10.00 -29.10
C ASN A 249 -32.33 -9.69 -28.33
N GLU A 250 -32.34 -8.66 -27.49
CA GLU A 250 -33.50 -8.16 -26.75
C GLU A 250 -34.21 -9.20 -25.87
N GLN A 251 -33.49 -10.26 -25.46
CA GLN A 251 -34.05 -11.30 -24.59
C GLN A 251 -33.62 -11.05 -23.14
N ILE A 252 -34.53 -11.36 -22.23
CA ILE A 252 -34.33 -11.14 -20.79
C ILE A 252 -33.55 -12.28 -20.17
N LEU A 253 -32.54 -11.93 -19.35
CA LEU A 253 -31.86 -12.84 -18.43
C LEU A 253 -32.37 -12.54 -17.01
N THR A 254 -33.01 -13.53 -16.41
CA THR A 254 -33.62 -13.40 -15.09
C THR A 254 -32.64 -13.79 -13.99
N TYR A 255 -32.83 -13.24 -12.77
CA TYR A 255 -32.06 -13.61 -11.61
C TYR A 255 -32.14 -15.13 -11.32
N GLU A 256 -31.01 -15.79 -11.20
CA GLU A 256 -30.91 -17.22 -10.85
C GLU A 256 -30.55 -17.39 -9.36
N THR A 257 -29.49 -16.73 -8.92
CA THR A 257 -28.96 -16.84 -7.54
C THR A 257 -27.89 -15.79 -7.26
N THR A 258 -27.59 -15.56 -5.99
CA THR A 258 -26.37 -14.84 -5.57
C THR A 258 -25.38 -15.84 -4.98
N ASN A 259 -24.15 -15.83 -5.48
CA ASN A 259 -23.12 -16.75 -5.08
C ASN A 259 -22.38 -16.27 -3.81
N LYS A 260 -21.51 -17.13 -3.24
CA LYS A 260 -20.72 -16.85 -2.03
C LYS A 260 -19.71 -15.67 -2.19
N ASP A 261 -19.42 -15.28 -3.39
CA ASP A 261 -18.49 -14.17 -3.69
C ASP A 261 -19.23 -12.84 -3.90
N GLY A 262 -20.55 -12.80 -3.64
CA GLY A 262 -21.40 -11.62 -3.75
C GLY A 262 -21.87 -11.30 -5.16
N TYR A 263 -21.78 -12.23 -6.11
CA TYR A 263 -22.27 -12.00 -7.46
C TYR A 263 -23.69 -12.54 -7.64
N ARG A 264 -24.64 -11.68 -7.99
CA ARG A 264 -25.92 -12.02 -8.58
C ARG A 264 -25.69 -12.61 -9.95
N ILE A 265 -26.25 -13.77 -10.20
CA ILE A 265 -26.14 -14.50 -11.48
C ILE A 265 -27.49 -14.38 -12.19
N TYR A 266 -27.45 -13.86 -13.40
CA TYR A 266 -28.61 -13.75 -14.30
C TYR A 266 -28.46 -14.74 -15.42
N ARG A 267 -29.51 -15.51 -15.71
CA ARG A 267 -29.49 -16.60 -16.67
C ARG A 267 -30.51 -16.40 -17.77
N SER A 268 -30.12 -16.69 -19.03
CA SER A 268 -30.99 -16.67 -20.17
C SER A 268 -31.83 -17.96 -20.29
N ASN A 269 -32.95 -17.87 -20.97
CA ASN A 269 -33.77 -19.05 -21.29
C ASN A 269 -33.12 -19.88 -22.38
N SER A 270 -32.82 -21.17 -22.10
CA SER A 270 -32.15 -22.07 -23.01
C SER A 270 -32.98 -22.39 -24.28
N GLN A 271 -34.31 -22.43 -24.18
CA GLN A 271 -35.20 -22.69 -25.31
C GLN A 271 -35.11 -21.56 -26.34
N VAL A 272 -35.12 -20.31 -25.87
CA VAL A 272 -34.98 -19.14 -26.73
C VAL A 272 -33.58 -19.03 -27.32
N CYS A 273 -32.56 -19.29 -26.54
CA CYS A 273 -31.16 -19.17 -26.97
C CYS A 273 -30.77 -20.24 -27.98
N ARG A 274 -31.37 -21.43 -27.97
CA ARG A 274 -31.08 -22.52 -28.90
C ARG A 274 -31.28 -22.11 -30.38
N SER A 275 -32.28 -21.28 -30.68
CA SER A 275 -32.58 -20.75 -32.01
C SER A 275 -32.01 -19.36 -32.29
N CYS A 276 -31.23 -18.81 -31.35
CA CYS A 276 -30.71 -17.46 -31.45
C CYS A 276 -29.62 -17.32 -32.53
N PRO A 277 -29.74 -16.37 -33.48
CA PRO A 277 -28.75 -16.16 -34.54
C PRO A 277 -27.38 -15.76 -34.00
N PHE A 278 -27.31 -15.15 -32.82
CA PHE A 278 -26.07 -14.69 -32.15
C PHE A 278 -25.48 -15.71 -31.16
N LEU A 279 -25.99 -16.95 -31.13
CA LEU A 279 -25.57 -17.97 -30.16
C LEU A 279 -24.06 -18.13 -30.10
N LYS A 280 -23.40 -18.24 -31.25
CA LYS A 280 -21.92 -18.43 -31.35
C LYS A 280 -21.11 -17.26 -30.81
N GLN A 281 -21.66 -16.03 -30.80
CA GLN A 281 -21.03 -14.83 -30.27
C GLN A 281 -21.40 -14.58 -28.78
N CYS A 282 -22.36 -15.36 -28.27
CA CYS A 282 -22.90 -15.17 -26.93
C CYS A 282 -22.38 -16.21 -25.94
N THR A 283 -22.45 -17.51 -26.26
CA THR A 283 -22.11 -18.57 -25.30
C THR A 283 -21.61 -19.84 -26.01
N GLU A 284 -20.71 -20.56 -25.31
CA GLU A 284 -20.26 -21.92 -25.66
C GLU A 284 -20.87 -22.98 -24.74
N SER A 285 -21.87 -22.60 -23.91
CA SER A 285 -22.51 -23.52 -22.99
C SER A 285 -23.23 -24.65 -23.76
N LYS A 286 -23.03 -25.89 -23.33
CA LYS A 286 -23.74 -27.07 -23.86
C LYS A 286 -25.25 -26.98 -23.70
N ASP A 287 -25.70 -26.24 -22.65
CA ASP A 287 -27.11 -26.03 -22.34
C ASP A 287 -27.72 -24.83 -23.06
N TYR A 288 -27.00 -24.24 -24.01
CA TYR A 288 -27.42 -23.02 -24.73
C TYR A 288 -27.78 -21.85 -23.82
N THR A 289 -27.18 -21.75 -22.63
CA THR A 289 -27.47 -20.68 -21.69
C THR A 289 -26.32 -19.67 -21.59
N LYS A 290 -26.68 -18.41 -21.46
CA LYS A 290 -25.77 -17.32 -21.08
C LYS A 290 -25.99 -16.96 -19.62
N ARG A 291 -24.88 -16.80 -18.89
CA ARG A 291 -24.89 -16.23 -17.54
C ARG A 291 -24.15 -14.92 -17.55
N VAL A 292 -24.76 -13.90 -16.95
CA VAL A 292 -24.13 -12.59 -16.68
C VAL A 292 -24.13 -12.37 -15.18
N SER A 293 -23.04 -11.88 -14.65
CA SER A 293 -22.88 -11.65 -13.22
C SER A 293 -22.77 -10.16 -12.88
N ARG A 294 -23.46 -9.74 -11.81
CA ARG A 294 -23.40 -8.41 -11.22
C ARG A 294 -23.11 -8.54 -9.73
N HIS A 295 -22.07 -7.87 -9.25
CA HIS A 295 -21.77 -7.88 -7.81
C HIS A 295 -22.86 -7.10 -7.05
N ILE A 296 -23.20 -7.49 -5.81
CA ILE A 296 -24.17 -6.77 -4.97
C ILE A 296 -23.77 -5.30 -4.75
N TRP A 297 -22.46 -5.01 -4.77
CA TRP A 297 -21.87 -3.65 -4.70
C TRP A 297 -21.47 -3.12 -6.09
N ALA A 298 -22.15 -3.52 -7.15
CA ALA A 298 -21.82 -3.07 -8.51
C ALA A 298 -22.06 -1.57 -8.70
N ASP A 299 -23.06 -1.00 -8.03
CA ASP A 299 -23.41 0.41 -8.11
C ASP A 299 -22.25 1.31 -7.68
N TYR A 300 -21.54 0.92 -6.62
CA TYR A 300 -20.31 1.60 -6.18
C TYR A 300 -19.21 1.57 -7.24
N LEU A 301 -19.04 0.46 -7.94
CA LEU A 301 -18.05 0.38 -9.03
C LEU A 301 -18.44 1.21 -10.25
N GLU A 302 -19.73 1.29 -10.57
CA GLU A 302 -20.29 2.09 -11.65
C GLU A 302 -20.12 3.57 -11.34
N GLU A 303 -20.38 3.99 -10.10
CA GLU A 303 -20.12 5.36 -9.65
C GLU A 303 -18.63 5.73 -9.75
N VAL A 304 -17.73 4.85 -9.32
CA VAL A 304 -16.27 5.04 -9.48
C VAL A 304 -15.90 5.17 -10.96
N ASP A 305 -16.50 4.37 -11.82
CA ASP A 305 -16.26 4.45 -13.28
C ASP A 305 -16.84 5.73 -13.88
N HIS A 306 -17.93 6.26 -13.35
CA HIS A 306 -18.48 7.55 -13.73
C HIS A 306 -17.57 8.70 -13.29
N LEU A 307 -17.17 8.73 -12.02
CA LEU A 307 -16.28 9.75 -11.46
C LEU A 307 -14.94 9.84 -12.19
N ARG A 308 -14.44 8.76 -12.75
CA ARG A 308 -13.22 8.71 -13.55
C ARG A 308 -13.21 9.71 -14.72
N HIS A 309 -14.38 9.99 -15.28
CA HIS A 309 -14.53 10.89 -16.44
C HIS A 309 -14.49 12.37 -16.05
N THR A 310 -14.63 12.68 -14.76
CA THR A 310 -14.56 14.06 -14.27
C THR A 310 -13.14 14.61 -14.45
N GLU A 311 -13.05 15.90 -14.75
CA GLU A 311 -11.75 16.55 -14.96
C GLU A 311 -10.89 16.52 -13.69
N GLU A 312 -11.50 16.66 -12.53
CA GLU A 312 -10.81 16.59 -11.24
C GLU A 312 -10.12 15.23 -11.02
N ASN A 313 -10.83 14.11 -11.27
CA ASN A 313 -10.25 12.78 -11.13
C ASN A 313 -9.10 12.56 -12.11
N LYS A 314 -9.21 13.05 -13.35
CA LYS A 314 -8.12 12.97 -14.34
C LYS A 314 -6.87 13.71 -13.87
N GLN A 315 -7.05 14.93 -13.35
CA GLN A 315 -5.97 15.74 -12.82
C GLN A 315 -5.29 15.09 -11.61
N ILE A 316 -6.08 14.58 -10.65
CA ILE A 316 -5.53 13.88 -9.48
C ILE A 316 -4.80 12.61 -9.93
N TYR A 317 -5.41 11.79 -10.79
CA TYR A 317 -4.80 10.54 -11.23
C TYR A 317 -3.48 10.74 -11.97
N SER A 318 -3.38 11.78 -12.80
CA SER A 318 -2.15 12.10 -13.53
C SER A 318 -0.96 12.39 -12.62
N LYS A 319 -1.22 12.93 -11.41
CA LYS A 319 -0.18 13.25 -10.42
C LYS A 319 0.45 12.02 -9.76
N ARG A 320 -0.08 10.82 -9.94
CA ARG A 320 0.52 9.60 -9.37
C ARG A 320 1.98 9.42 -9.77
N LYS A 321 2.34 9.76 -11.01
CA LYS A 321 3.72 9.68 -11.53
C LYS A 321 4.69 10.58 -10.78
N GLU A 322 4.22 11.74 -10.36
CA GLU A 322 5.03 12.75 -9.66
C GLU A 322 5.03 12.55 -8.13
N THR A 323 4.10 11.75 -7.61
CA THR A 323 3.91 11.50 -6.19
C THR A 323 4.37 10.09 -5.82
N ILE A 324 3.45 9.13 -5.73
CA ILE A 324 3.75 7.79 -5.18
C ILE A 324 4.76 6.99 -6.02
N GLU A 325 4.69 7.07 -7.35
CA GLU A 325 5.66 6.39 -8.21
C GLU A 325 7.06 6.97 -8.02
N ARG A 326 7.17 8.30 -7.83
CA ARG A 326 8.43 8.94 -7.52
C ARG A 326 8.95 8.61 -6.13
N VAL A 327 8.07 8.50 -5.14
CA VAL A 327 8.42 8.02 -3.79
C VAL A 327 9.08 6.64 -3.89
N PHE A 328 8.49 5.71 -4.65
CA PHE A 328 9.07 4.38 -4.83
C PHE A 328 10.37 4.38 -5.64
N ALA A 329 10.47 5.25 -6.65
CA ALA A 329 11.71 5.40 -7.39
C ALA A 329 12.83 5.91 -6.47
N ASP A 330 12.59 6.96 -5.70
CA ASP A 330 13.55 7.52 -4.76
C ASP A 330 13.95 6.50 -3.67
N MET A 331 12.99 5.75 -3.13
CA MET A 331 13.23 4.67 -2.18
C MET A 331 14.18 3.61 -2.75
N LYS A 332 13.96 3.18 -3.99
CA LYS A 332 14.75 2.13 -4.63
C LYS A 332 16.12 2.60 -5.10
N GLU A 333 16.19 3.81 -5.69
CA GLU A 333 17.42 4.32 -6.32
C GLU A 333 18.33 5.04 -5.33
N LYS A 334 17.76 5.83 -4.41
CA LYS A 334 18.53 6.67 -3.50
C LYS A 334 18.70 6.06 -2.11
N HIS A 335 17.83 5.12 -1.73
CA HIS A 335 17.88 4.48 -0.41
C HIS A 335 18.11 2.97 -0.49
N GLY A 336 18.54 2.46 -1.65
CA GLY A 336 18.98 1.08 -1.83
C GLY A 336 17.89 0.01 -1.63
N MET A 337 16.61 0.38 -1.63
CA MET A 337 15.49 -0.52 -1.32
C MET A 337 14.98 -1.32 -2.53
N ARG A 338 15.84 -1.66 -3.49
CA ARG A 338 15.51 -2.68 -4.50
C ARG A 338 15.50 -4.07 -3.91
N TRP A 339 16.29 -4.29 -2.87
CA TRP A 339 16.40 -5.53 -2.10
C TRP A 339 16.82 -5.22 -0.66
N THR A 340 16.51 -6.12 0.27
CA THR A 340 16.93 -5.98 1.66
C THR A 340 17.94 -7.07 2.05
N THR A 341 18.88 -6.72 2.91
CA THR A 341 19.78 -7.68 3.55
C THR A 341 19.23 -8.21 4.87
N LEU A 342 18.22 -7.53 5.41
CA LEU A 342 17.57 -7.92 6.65
C LEU A 342 16.60 -9.09 6.39
N ARG A 343 16.38 -9.88 7.41
CA ARG A 343 15.44 -11.00 7.42
C ARG A 343 14.47 -10.86 8.57
N GLY A 344 13.23 -11.26 8.33
CA GLY A 344 12.13 -11.14 9.29
C GLY A 344 11.36 -9.83 9.12
N LEU A 345 10.02 -9.94 9.21
CA LEU A 345 9.08 -8.84 8.95
C LEU A 345 9.35 -7.63 9.86
N GLU A 346 9.63 -7.86 11.14
CA GLU A 346 9.92 -6.82 12.12
C GLU A 346 11.11 -5.92 11.69
N LYS A 347 12.24 -6.54 11.32
CA LYS A 347 13.44 -5.79 10.90
C LYS A 347 13.26 -5.07 9.58
N VAL A 348 12.52 -5.67 8.66
CA VAL A 348 12.21 -5.03 7.37
C VAL A 348 11.24 -3.87 7.57
N THR A 349 10.27 -4.00 8.48
CA THR A 349 9.38 -2.88 8.87
C THR A 349 10.17 -1.73 9.50
N MET A 350 11.08 -2.03 10.42
CA MET A 350 12.01 -1.03 10.98
C MET A 350 12.79 -0.32 9.87
N GLN A 351 13.37 -1.06 8.92
CA GLN A 351 14.09 -0.49 7.79
C GLN A 351 13.19 0.42 6.94
N ALA A 352 11.96 0.00 6.67
CA ALA A 352 10.99 0.80 5.93
C ALA A 352 10.71 2.14 6.63
N MET A 353 10.42 2.12 7.93
CA MET A 353 10.14 3.32 8.72
C MET A 353 11.31 4.31 8.68
N LEU A 354 12.55 3.82 8.84
CA LEU A 354 13.75 4.66 8.77
C LEU A 354 13.97 5.25 7.37
N VAL A 355 13.75 4.46 6.31
CA VAL A 355 13.89 4.95 4.93
C VAL A 355 12.85 6.04 4.64
N PHE A 356 11.58 5.83 5.00
CA PHE A 356 10.54 6.83 4.79
C PHE A 356 10.76 8.08 5.66
N ALA A 357 11.25 7.91 6.89
CA ALA A 357 11.65 9.01 7.75
C ALA A 357 12.77 9.85 7.09
N ALA A 358 13.82 9.20 6.58
CA ALA A 358 14.92 9.86 5.87
C ALA A 358 14.45 10.59 4.60
N MET A 359 13.55 9.97 3.82
CA MET A 359 12.97 10.59 2.62
C MET A 359 12.17 11.85 2.96
N ASN A 360 11.30 11.78 3.98
CA ASN A 360 10.54 12.93 4.45
C ASN A 360 11.46 14.05 4.97
N LEU A 361 12.47 13.69 5.76
CA LEU A 361 13.45 14.62 6.29
C LEU A 361 14.24 15.32 5.17
N LYS A 362 14.74 14.57 4.19
CA LYS A 362 15.43 15.12 3.03
C LYS A 362 14.55 16.10 2.25
N LYS A 363 13.31 15.72 1.99
CA LYS A 363 12.35 16.57 1.29
C LYS A 363 12.10 17.86 2.08
N MET A 364 11.85 17.75 3.38
CA MET A 364 11.65 18.89 4.28
C MET A 364 12.86 19.83 4.28
N ALA A 365 14.06 19.30 4.44
CA ALA A 365 15.30 20.09 4.40
C ALA A 365 15.48 20.81 3.06
N THR A 366 15.19 20.15 1.94
CA THR A 366 15.27 20.76 0.61
C THR A 366 14.26 21.92 0.46
N TRP A 367 13.06 21.76 1.00
CA TRP A 367 12.03 22.80 0.90
C TRP A 367 12.30 23.98 1.83
N LEU A 368 12.78 23.71 3.04
CA LEU A 368 13.26 24.75 3.95
C LEU A 368 14.39 25.56 3.32
N TRP A 369 15.37 24.88 2.70
CA TRP A 369 16.48 25.54 2.01
C TRP A 369 15.99 26.42 0.85
N LYS A 370 15.05 25.95 0.05
CA LYS A 370 14.48 26.71 -1.06
C LYS A 370 13.68 27.94 -0.58
N SER A 371 12.89 27.78 0.48
CA SER A 371 12.13 28.88 1.09
C SER A 371 13.03 29.89 1.81
N GLY A 372 14.12 29.44 2.42
CA GLY A 372 15.12 30.30 3.08
C GLY A 372 15.94 31.14 2.09
N ARG A 373 16.16 30.66 0.86
CA ARG A 373 16.81 31.49 -0.19
C ARG A 373 15.99 32.70 -0.62
N GLN A 374 14.67 32.66 -0.43
CA GLN A 374 13.80 33.84 -0.69
C GLN A 374 13.83 34.85 0.48
N LYS A 375 14.32 34.44 1.67
CA LYS A 375 14.53 35.29 2.84
C LYS A 375 15.99 35.20 3.26
N VAL A 376 16.85 35.99 2.62
CA VAL A 376 18.30 36.07 2.95
C VAL A 376 18.45 36.71 4.33
N ASN A 377 18.19 36.02 5.42
CA ASN A 377 18.65 36.42 6.77
C ASN A 377 18.37 35.45 7.92
N ASP A 378 18.20 34.16 7.71
CA ASP A 378 18.07 33.29 8.89
C ASP A 378 19.07 32.13 8.90
N GLN A 379 20.02 32.22 9.86
CA GLN A 379 21.01 31.19 10.25
C GLN A 379 20.35 29.93 10.86
N ASN A 380 19.04 29.73 10.66
CA ASN A 380 18.23 28.80 11.47
C ASN A 380 17.90 27.45 10.84
N THR A 381 18.23 27.18 9.56
CA THR A 381 17.85 25.91 8.92
C THR A 381 18.55 24.71 9.55
N PHE A 382 19.79 24.90 9.96
CA PHE A 382 20.57 23.89 10.67
C PHE A 382 20.16 23.78 12.15
N GLY A 383 19.82 24.91 12.78
CA GLY A 383 19.29 24.94 14.13
C GLY A 383 17.93 24.24 14.29
N ILE A 384 17.11 24.22 13.23
CA ILE A 384 15.86 23.46 13.21
C ILE A 384 16.14 21.95 13.20
N PHE A 385 17.10 21.50 12.44
CA PHE A 385 17.49 20.09 12.37
C PHE A 385 18.04 19.59 13.72
N ILE A 386 18.90 20.38 14.38
CA ILE A 386 19.40 20.06 15.71
C ILE A 386 18.29 20.15 16.76
N LYS A 387 17.38 21.13 16.68
CA LYS A 387 16.19 21.17 17.55
C LYS A 387 15.28 19.98 17.37
N LEU A 388 15.16 19.44 16.14
CA LEU A 388 14.43 18.22 15.82
C LEU A 388 15.04 17.00 16.51
N LEU A 389 16.35 16.85 16.41
CA LEU A 389 17.07 15.76 17.10
C LEU A 389 16.96 15.88 18.62
N ASN A 390 16.99 17.12 19.16
CA ASN A 390 16.85 17.38 20.59
C ASN A 390 15.42 17.20 21.13
N LYS A 391 14.41 17.31 20.28
CA LYS A 391 13.01 17.09 20.63
C LYS A 391 12.55 15.65 20.41
N LEU A 392 13.36 14.78 19.80
CA LEU A 392 13.09 13.34 19.84
C LEU A 392 12.92 12.95 21.31
N PRO A 393 11.82 12.29 21.68
CA PRO A 393 11.54 12.01 23.06
C PRO A 393 12.74 11.30 23.67
N LEU A 394 13.36 11.97 24.64
CA LEU A 394 14.40 11.46 25.50
C LEU A 394 13.82 10.36 26.42
N LEU A 395 13.14 9.39 25.87
CA LEU A 395 12.68 8.21 26.61
C LEU A 395 13.86 7.44 27.23
N PHE A 396 15.10 7.85 26.94
CA PHE A 396 16.29 7.11 27.36
C PHE A 396 17.49 7.96 27.80
N VAL A 397 17.37 9.29 27.90
CA VAL A 397 18.48 10.12 28.39
C VAL A 397 17.99 10.96 29.59
N GLN A 398 18.43 10.57 30.77
CA GLN A 398 18.39 11.48 31.91
C GLN A 398 19.21 12.74 31.56
N ARG A 399 18.58 13.91 31.77
CA ARG A 399 19.09 15.27 31.61
C ARG A 399 20.61 15.38 31.38
N GLY A 400 21.01 15.54 30.15
CA GLY A 400 22.38 15.89 29.75
C GLY A 400 22.36 16.80 28.52
N SER A 401 23.36 17.66 28.38
CA SER A 401 23.54 18.60 27.28
C SER A 401 23.71 17.87 25.90
N LEU A 402 23.68 18.62 24.81
CA LEU A 402 23.94 18.11 23.44
C LEU A 402 25.19 17.23 23.32
N SER A 403 26.21 17.53 24.15
CA SER A 403 27.41 16.71 24.29
C SER A 403 27.12 15.29 24.75
N ALA A 404 26.12 15.08 25.61
CA ALA A 404 25.75 13.76 26.10
C ALA A 404 25.01 12.90 25.05
N ILE A 405 24.36 13.52 24.05
CA ILE A 405 23.74 12.80 22.92
C ILE A 405 24.81 12.34 21.92
N CYS A 406 25.87 13.11 21.75
CA CYS A 406 27.01 12.74 20.94
C CYS A 406 27.90 11.69 21.60
N GLU A 407 27.96 11.64 22.92
CA GLU A 407 28.69 10.64 23.69
C GLU A 407 27.95 9.29 23.79
N THR A 408 26.63 9.27 23.49
CA THR A 408 25.89 8.01 23.40
C THR A 408 25.84 7.53 21.97
N ASP A 409 25.95 6.21 21.75
CA ASP A 409 25.89 5.51 20.46
C ASP A 409 24.63 5.85 19.60
N TYR A 410 23.75 6.76 20.03
CA TYR A 410 22.52 7.15 19.36
C TYR A 410 22.71 8.08 18.15
N GLY A 411 23.73 8.94 18.17
CA GLY A 411 24.03 9.85 17.05
C GLY A 411 24.32 9.12 15.74
N LEU A 412 24.84 7.90 15.82
CA LEU A 412 25.14 7.04 14.67
C LEU A 412 23.91 6.41 14.02
N PHE A 413 22.76 6.42 14.68
CA PHE A 413 21.57 5.74 14.19
C PHE A 413 20.98 6.40 12.94
N PHE A 414 21.15 7.70 12.80
CA PHE A 414 20.58 8.50 11.70
C PHE A 414 21.51 8.64 10.49
N LEU A 415 22.79 8.42 10.70
CA LEU A 415 23.79 8.69 9.68
C LEU A 415 23.70 7.78 8.42
N PRO A 416 23.42 6.48 8.51
CA PRO A 416 23.33 5.63 7.33
C PRO A 416 22.29 6.10 6.31
N PHE A 417 21.28 6.83 6.80
CA PHE A 417 20.16 7.31 5.98
C PHE A 417 20.36 8.74 5.47
N LEU A 418 21.30 9.48 6.07
CA LEU A 418 21.65 10.84 5.65
C LEU A 418 22.80 10.88 4.65
N ILE A 419 23.66 9.87 4.66
CA ILE A 419 24.87 9.78 3.81
C ILE A 419 24.53 9.39 2.36
N ASP A 420 23.48 8.61 2.14
CA ASP A 420 22.94 8.34 0.78
C ASP A 420 22.22 9.58 0.18
N ILE A 421 22.40 10.74 0.82
CA ILE A 421 21.81 12.02 0.41
C ILE A 421 22.74 12.80 -0.57
N GLY A 422 23.86 12.24 -0.99
CA GLY A 422 24.78 12.83 -1.99
C GLY A 422 24.29 12.71 -3.42
#